data_721d9dda6454a7a4bc68a132b38e8b66
#
_entry.id   721d9dda6454a7a4bc68a132b38e8b66
#
_cell.length_a   1.000
_cell.length_b   1.000
_cell.length_c   1.000
_cell.angle_alpha   90.00
_cell.angle_beta   90.00
_cell.angle_gamma   90.00
#
_symmetry.space_group_name_H-M   'P 1'
#
loop_
_entity.id
_entity.type
_entity.pdbx_description
1 polymer ?
#
loop_
_entity_poly.entity_id
_entity_poly.type
_entity_poly.pdbx_seq_one_letter_code
_entity_poly.pdbx_strand_id
1 'polypeptide(L)'
;LAVQGPNARAKTAELVTPARAALINQLKPFQGLPEGDWFIARTGYTGEDGLEIMLPAEQAPAFLSELVGAGIAPIGLGARDTLRLEAGMNLYGQDMDESVSPLAANMGWTLAFEPASRNFVGRTALQAQQAAGNLPKLVGLVLEERGVLRAHQVVRVEGIGDGEITSGSFSPSLGKSIALARVPAATGDRAQVEIRGKWFPVRVVQPNFVRNGKALI
;
A
#
# COMPACT_ATOMS: atom_id res chain seq x y z
N LEU A 1 -3.71 -6.42 16.37
CA LEU A 1 -2.36 -5.84 16.41
C LEU A 1 -1.62 -6.15 15.11
N ALA A 2 -0.81 -5.19 14.60
CA ALA A 2 0.09 -5.42 13.48
C ALA A 2 1.54 -5.26 13.97
N VAL A 3 2.38 -6.27 13.68
CA VAL A 3 3.81 -6.29 14.03
C VAL A 3 4.59 -6.45 12.74
N GLN A 4 5.31 -5.41 12.32
CA GLN A 4 5.89 -5.31 10.99
C GLN A 4 7.40 -5.05 11.04
N GLY A 5 8.12 -5.51 10.05
CA GLY A 5 9.55 -5.31 9.88
C GLY A 5 10.34 -6.62 9.81
N PRO A 6 11.63 -6.57 9.44
CA PRO A 6 12.44 -7.76 9.13
C PRO A 6 12.57 -8.74 10.31
N ASN A 7 12.48 -8.26 11.53
CA ASN A 7 12.60 -9.07 12.76
C ASN A 7 11.24 -9.35 13.45
N ALA A 8 10.13 -8.84 12.91
CA ALA A 8 8.81 -8.88 13.53
C ALA A 8 8.38 -10.32 13.88
N ARG A 9 8.49 -11.24 12.92
CA ARG A 9 8.07 -12.63 13.09
C ARG A 9 8.89 -13.36 14.15
N ALA A 10 10.20 -13.23 14.09
CA ALA A 10 11.11 -13.88 15.03
C ALA A 10 10.85 -13.40 16.47
N LYS A 11 10.83 -12.07 16.69
CA LYS A 11 10.56 -11.48 17.99
C LYS A 11 9.17 -11.85 18.54
N THR A 12 8.15 -11.85 17.67
CA THR A 12 6.80 -12.26 18.09
C THR A 12 6.74 -13.74 18.49
N ALA A 13 7.43 -14.61 17.76
CA ALA A 13 7.46 -16.04 18.06
C ALA A 13 8.09 -16.36 19.43
N GLU A 14 9.01 -15.52 19.92
CA GLU A 14 9.63 -15.66 21.26
C GLU A 14 8.67 -15.30 22.42
N LEU A 15 7.59 -14.56 22.14
CA LEU A 15 6.67 -14.03 23.14
C LEU A 15 5.36 -14.82 23.27
N VAL A 16 5.13 -15.76 22.38
CA VAL A 16 3.87 -16.51 22.33
C VAL A 16 4.06 -17.97 22.74
N THR A 17 2.96 -18.70 22.90
CA THR A 17 3.02 -20.14 23.21
C THR A 17 3.77 -20.92 22.11
N PRO A 18 4.36 -22.10 22.46
CA PRO A 18 5.04 -22.92 21.45
C PRO A 18 4.20 -23.28 20.24
N ALA A 19 2.88 -23.48 20.41
CA ALA A 19 1.96 -23.76 19.32
C ALA A 19 1.82 -22.56 18.38
N ARG A 20 1.65 -21.34 18.91
CA ARG A 20 1.59 -20.10 18.13
C ARG A 20 2.94 -19.79 17.47
N ALA A 21 4.05 -20.04 18.15
CA ALA A 21 5.39 -19.86 17.57
C ALA A 21 5.61 -20.80 16.37
N ALA A 22 5.22 -22.06 16.48
CA ALA A 22 5.27 -23.03 15.38
C ALA A 22 4.40 -22.58 14.21
N LEU A 23 3.18 -22.07 14.49
CA LEU A 23 2.29 -21.49 13.47
C LEU A 23 2.96 -20.32 12.75
N ILE A 24 3.49 -19.31 13.48
CA ILE A 24 4.16 -18.14 12.91
C ILE A 24 5.30 -18.55 11.96
N ASN A 25 6.08 -19.57 12.35
CA ASN A 25 7.22 -20.02 11.56
C ASN A 25 6.83 -20.71 10.26
N GLN A 26 5.69 -21.42 10.23
CA GLN A 26 5.22 -22.13 9.04
C GLN A 26 4.40 -21.27 8.07
N LEU A 27 3.85 -20.12 8.51
CA LEU A 27 3.01 -19.27 7.66
C LEU A 27 3.77 -18.80 6.41
N LYS A 28 3.18 -19.04 5.25
CA LYS A 28 3.63 -18.45 3.98
C LYS A 28 3.11 -17.01 3.86
N PRO A 29 3.75 -16.17 3.03
CA PRO A 29 3.22 -14.83 2.72
C PRO A 29 1.76 -14.90 2.30
N PHE A 30 0.94 -13.98 2.82
CA PHE A 30 -0.51 -13.87 2.59
C PHE A 30 -1.34 -15.07 3.10
N GLN A 31 -0.79 -15.86 3.99
CA GLN A 31 -1.49 -16.92 4.69
C GLN A 31 -1.85 -16.49 6.11
N GLY A 32 -3.06 -16.85 6.56
CA GLY A 32 -3.50 -16.71 7.95
C GLY A 32 -4.18 -17.98 8.44
N LEU A 33 -3.97 -18.34 9.69
CA LEU A 33 -4.53 -19.52 10.32
C LEU A 33 -4.94 -19.24 11.77
N PRO A 34 -5.98 -19.90 12.29
CA PRO A 34 -6.34 -19.85 13.69
C PRO A 34 -5.40 -20.71 14.54
N GLU A 35 -5.16 -20.29 15.76
CA GLU A 35 -4.55 -21.11 16.83
C GLU A 35 -5.14 -20.72 18.18
N GLY A 36 -5.95 -21.61 18.74
CA GLY A 36 -6.80 -21.32 19.90
C GLY A 36 -7.81 -20.22 19.59
N ASP A 37 -7.81 -19.19 20.40
CA ASP A 37 -8.64 -17.98 20.27
C ASP A 37 -8.00 -16.85 19.47
N TRP A 38 -6.82 -17.08 18.90
CA TRP A 38 -6.12 -16.15 18.03
C TRP A 38 -6.24 -16.51 16.56
N PHE A 39 -6.24 -15.50 15.69
CA PHE A 39 -5.99 -15.67 14.25
C PHE A 39 -4.74 -14.88 13.87
N ILE A 40 -3.74 -15.56 13.32
CA ILE A 40 -2.44 -14.99 13.01
C ILE A 40 -2.23 -15.08 11.49
N ALA A 41 -2.02 -13.92 10.86
CA ALA A 41 -1.77 -13.83 9.43
C ALA A 41 -0.38 -13.24 9.14
N ARG A 42 0.32 -13.81 8.17
CA ARG A 42 1.56 -13.24 7.63
C ARG A 42 1.21 -12.26 6.53
N THR A 43 0.69 -11.14 6.93
CA THR A 43 0.21 -10.02 6.11
C THR A 43 0.65 -8.71 6.74
N GLY A 44 0.43 -7.60 6.02
CA GLY A 44 0.75 -6.27 6.52
C GLY A 44 0.50 -5.18 5.50
N TYR A 45 0.70 -3.94 5.95
CA TYR A 45 0.43 -2.73 5.20
C TYR A 45 1.63 -1.77 5.21
N THR A 46 2.85 -2.33 5.14
CA THR A 46 4.09 -1.56 5.27
C THR A 46 5.15 -1.87 4.20
N GLY A 47 4.89 -2.89 3.36
CA GLY A 47 5.89 -3.35 2.40
C GLY A 47 7.01 -4.21 3.01
N GLU A 48 6.92 -4.50 4.32
CA GLU A 48 7.83 -5.35 5.07
C GLU A 48 7.19 -6.71 5.36
N ASP A 49 8.00 -7.69 5.80
CA ASP A 49 7.48 -8.93 6.38
C ASP A 49 6.89 -8.64 7.76
N GLY A 50 5.91 -9.41 8.18
CA GLY A 50 5.28 -9.18 9.47
C GLY A 50 4.05 -10.03 9.70
N LEU A 51 3.33 -9.66 10.75
CA LEU A 51 2.13 -10.33 11.20
C LEU A 51 1.00 -9.34 11.44
N GLU A 52 -0.21 -9.75 11.13
CA GLU A 52 -1.45 -9.16 11.63
C GLU A 52 -2.13 -10.18 12.51
N ILE A 53 -2.40 -9.80 13.77
CA ILE A 53 -2.84 -10.70 14.84
C ILE A 53 -4.19 -10.20 15.34
N MET A 54 -5.21 -11.02 15.17
CA MET A 54 -6.51 -10.86 15.83
C MET A 54 -6.51 -11.73 17.08
N LEU A 55 -6.82 -11.12 18.21
CA LEU A 55 -6.86 -11.74 19.53
C LEU A 55 -8.00 -11.13 20.34
N PRO A 56 -8.46 -11.79 21.42
CA PRO A 56 -9.45 -11.22 22.34
C PRO A 56 -9.03 -9.84 22.85
N ALA A 57 -9.99 -8.91 22.91
CA ALA A 57 -9.71 -7.51 23.24
C ALA A 57 -9.04 -7.33 24.61
N GLU A 58 -9.42 -8.15 25.58
CA GLU A 58 -8.86 -8.16 26.92
C GLU A 58 -7.39 -8.59 26.99
N GLN A 59 -6.91 -9.38 26.03
CA GLN A 59 -5.51 -9.80 25.92
C GLN A 59 -4.62 -8.77 25.24
N ALA A 60 -5.21 -7.90 24.39
CA ALA A 60 -4.45 -7.00 23.53
C ALA A 60 -3.53 -6.01 24.28
N PRO A 61 -3.94 -5.38 25.40
CA PRO A 61 -3.06 -4.46 26.13
C PRO A 61 -1.84 -5.15 26.75
N ALA A 62 -2.01 -6.36 27.32
CA ALA A 62 -0.91 -7.12 27.89
C ALA A 62 0.09 -7.53 26.81
N PHE A 63 -0.41 -8.10 25.72
CA PHE A 63 0.44 -8.53 24.60
C PHE A 63 1.17 -7.35 23.92
N LEU A 64 0.52 -6.20 23.78
CA LEU A 64 1.19 -4.99 23.29
C LEU A 64 2.36 -4.59 24.22
N SER A 65 2.17 -4.67 25.55
CA SER A 65 3.21 -4.35 26.52
C SER A 65 4.39 -5.33 26.43
N GLU A 66 4.14 -6.61 26.21
CA GLU A 66 5.19 -7.63 25.99
C GLU A 66 5.98 -7.35 24.71
N LEU A 67 5.31 -7.00 23.59
CA LEU A 67 5.96 -6.61 22.34
C LEU A 67 6.88 -5.40 22.55
N VAL A 68 6.41 -4.37 23.24
CA VAL A 68 7.21 -3.17 23.56
C VAL A 68 8.38 -3.52 24.47
N GLY A 69 8.15 -4.34 25.48
CA GLY A 69 9.19 -4.83 26.39
C GLY A 69 10.29 -5.63 25.69
N ALA A 70 9.95 -6.35 24.62
CA ALA A 70 10.89 -7.05 23.75
C ALA A 70 11.61 -6.14 22.73
N GLY A 71 11.42 -4.82 22.84
CA GLY A 71 12.07 -3.83 21.99
C GLY A 71 11.46 -3.73 20.59
N ILE A 72 10.17 -4.05 20.43
CA ILE A 72 9.41 -3.71 19.25
C ILE A 72 8.87 -2.29 19.43
N ALA A 73 9.31 -1.36 18.59
CA ALA A 73 8.95 0.04 18.71
C ALA A 73 7.46 0.26 18.40
N PRO A 74 6.70 0.91 19.29
CA PRO A 74 5.35 1.33 18.95
C PRO A 74 5.40 2.47 17.91
N ILE A 75 4.57 2.38 16.88
CA ILE A 75 4.49 3.39 15.83
C ILE A 75 3.07 3.94 15.72
N GLY A 76 2.96 5.23 15.37
CA GLY A 76 1.68 5.89 15.15
C GLY A 76 1.20 5.83 13.70
N LEU A 77 -0.01 6.33 13.46
CA LEU A 77 -0.65 6.35 12.15
C LEU A 77 0.16 7.08 11.08
N GLY A 78 0.90 8.15 11.45
CA GLY A 78 1.73 8.88 10.49
C GLY A 78 2.86 8.02 9.91
N ALA A 79 3.53 7.21 10.76
CA ALA A 79 4.55 6.28 10.28
C ALA A 79 3.94 5.15 9.42
N ARG A 80 2.77 4.60 9.83
CA ARG A 80 2.03 3.61 9.04
C ARG A 80 1.65 4.15 7.67
N ASP A 81 1.15 5.39 7.60
CA ASP A 81 0.76 6.01 6.33
C ASP A 81 1.97 6.25 5.42
N THR A 82 3.09 6.70 5.97
CA THR A 82 4.34 6.85 5.20
C THR A 82 4.83 5.50 4.66
N LEU A 83 4.83 4.46 5.47
CA LEU A 83 5.29 3.12 5.07
C LEU A 83 4.39 2.51 4.00
N ARG A 84 3.05 2.60 4.14
CA ARG A 84 2.15 2.07 3.11
C ARG A 84 2.32 2.81 1.79
N LEU A 85 2.54 4.14 1.82
CA LEU A 85 2.76 4.94 0.62
C LEU A 85 4.08 4.57 -0.05
N GLU A 86 5.16 4.42 0.71
CA GLU A 86 6.45 3.92 0.21
C GLU A 86 6.31 2.53 -0.45
N ALA A 87 5.46 1.67 0.10
CA ALA A 87 5.17 0.36 -0.46
C ALA A 87 4.20 0.40 -1.67
N GLY A 88 3.63 1.57 -1.99
CA GLY A 88 2.66 1.73 -3.07
C GLY A 88 1.29 1.11 -2.78
N MET A 89 0.93 1.00 -1.51
CA MET A 89 -0.36 0.42 -1.09
C MET A 89 -1.44 1.49 -1.00
N ASN A 90 -2.57 1.22 -1.63
CA ASN A 90 -3.71 2.14 -1.67
C ASN A 90 -4.31 2.38 -0.29
N LEU A 91 -4.75 3.60 -0.04
CA LEU A 91 -5.58 3.96 1.12
C LEU A 91 -7.04 4.11 0.65
N TYR A 92 -7.93 3.32 1.25
CA TYR A 92 -9.37 3.44 0.99
C TYR A 92 -9.89 4.83 1.37
N GLY A 93 -10.73 5.39 0.52
CA GLY A 93 -11.26 6.74 0.66
C GLY A 93 -10.35 7.85 0.11
N GLN A 94 -9.14 7.50 -0.36
CA GLN A 94 -8.23 8.41 -1.06
C GLN A 94 -7.81 7.87 -2.43
N ASP A 95 -7.10 6.75 -2.44
CA ASP A 95 -6.58 6.17 -3.69
C ASP A 95 -7.64 5.33 -4.42
N MET A 96 -8.62 4.84 -3.72
CA MET A 96 -9.77 4.10 -4.26
C MET A 96 -10.95 4.12 -3.29
N ASP A 97 -12.15 3.94 -3.83
CA ASP A 97 -13.42 3.73 -3.14
C ASP A 97 -14.40 3.01 -4.09
N GLU A 98 -15.69 2.96 -3.74
CA GLU A 98 -16.73 2.29 -4.55
C GLU A 98 -16.95 2.94 -5.92
N SER A 99 -16.56 4.20 -6.10
CA SER A 99 -16.70 4.94 -7.37
C SER A 99 -15.55 4.69 -8.34
N VAL A 100 -14.45 4.08 -7.88
CA VAL A 100 -13.22 3.89 -8.64
C VAL A 100 -13.10 2.44 -9.11
N SER A 101 -12.98 2.24 -10.42
CA SER A 101 -12.70 0.92 -10.96
C SER A 101 -11.37 0.35 -10.42
N PRO A 102 -11.31 -0.93 -10.03
CA PRO A 102 -10.06 -1.56 -9.64
C PRO A 102 -9.00 -1.52 -10.75
N LEU A 103 -9.40 -1.43 -12.02
CA LEU A 103 -8.49 -1.25 -13.15
C LEU A 103 -7.80 0.13 -13.12
N ALA A 104 -8.48 1.16 -12.63
CA ALA A 104 -7.94 2.51 -12.47
C ALA A 104 -7.20 2.75 -11.13
N ALA A 105 -7.26 1.77 -10.22
CA ALA A 105 -6.65 1.84 -8.90
C ALA A 105 -5.41 0.93 -8.75
N ASN A 106 -4.81 0.48 -9.84
CA ASN A 106 -3.71 -0.50 -9.83
C ASN A 106 -4.05 -1.81 -9.11
N MET A 107 -5.33 -2.21 -9.11
CA MET A 107 -5.84 -3.42 -8.47
C MET A 107 -6.30 -4.48 -9.47
N GLY A 108 -6.02 -4.30 -10.77
CA GLY A 108 -6.42 -5.24 -11.81
C GLY A 108 -5.92 -6.67 -11.58
N TRP A 109 -4.78 -6.83 -10.90
CA TRP A 109 -4.21 -8.12 -10.53
C TRP A 109 -5.06 -8.93 -9.54
N THR A 110 -6.00 -8.27 -8.83
CA THR A 110 -6.94 -8.95 -7.91
C THR A 110 -8.12 -9.56 -8.63
N LEU A 111 -8.32 -9.26 -9.93
CA LEU A 111 -9.45 -9.68 -10.72
C LEU A 111 -9.18 -11.04 -11.38
N ALA A 112 -9.85 -12.07 -10.91
CA ALA A 112 -9.70 -13.42 -11.44
C ALA A 112 -10.68 -13.67 -12.61
N PHE A 113 -10.30 -13.30 -13.83
CA PHE A 113 -11.07 -13.54 -15.03
C PHE A 113 -11.01 -15.00 -15.53
N GLU A 114 -9.96 -15.74 -15.15
CA GLU A 114 -9.82 -17.14 -15.49
C GLU A 114 -10.27 -18.08 -14.34
N PRO A 115 -10.85 -19.24 -14.68
CA PRO A 115 -11.24 -19.70 -16.02
C PRO A 115 -12.37 -18.85 -16.61
N ALA A 116 -12.53 -18.85 -17.94
CA ALA A 116 -13.55 -18.05 -18.64
C ALA A 116 -14.98 -18.28 -18.13
N SER A 117 -15.27 -19.46 -17.59
CA SER A 117 -16.54 -19.82 -16.97
C SER A 117 -16.76 -19.18 -15.59
N ARG A 118 -15.72 -18.62 -14.96
CA ARG A 118 -15.83 -18.00 -13.64
C ARG A 118 -16.72 -16.75 -13.72
N ASN A 119 -17.84 -16.78 -13.04
CA ASN A 119 -18.74 -15.64 -12.95
C ASN A 119 -18.61 -14.94 -11.59
N PHE A 120 -18.65 -13.61 -11.60
CA PHE A 120 -18.67 -12.78 -10.40
C PHE A 120 -19.37 -11.45 -10.70
N VAL A 121 -19.88 -10.80 -9.67
CA VAL A 121 -20.57 -9.51 -9.79
C VAL A 121 -19.60 -8.46 -10.36
N GLY A 122 -20.02 -7.76 -11.43
CA GLY A 122 -19.22 -6.74 -12.10
C GLY A 122 -18.31 -7.24 -13.23
N ARG A 123 -18.18 -8.57 -13.47
CA ARG A 123 -17.31 -9.11 -14.50
C ARG A 123 -17.54 -8.47 -15.88
N THR A 124 -18.78 -8.40 -16.34
CA THR A 124 -19.13 -7.86 -17.67
C THR A 124 -18.74 -6.37 -17.78
N ALA A 125 -19.02 -5.59 -16.72
CA ALA A 125 -18.65 -4.18 -16.69
C ALA A 125 -17.12 -3.97 -16.73
N LEU A 126 -16.37 -4.77 -15.99
CA LEU A 126 -14.90 -4.71 -15.99
C LEU A 126 -14.30 -5.10 -17.34
N GLN A 127 -14.85 -6.14 -17.99
CA GLN A 127 -14.43 -6.52 -19.34
C GLN A 127 -14.71 -5.42 -20.37
N ALA A 128 -15.86 -4.77 -20.29
CA ALA A 128 -16.18 -3.60 -21.15
C ALA A 128 -15.20 -2.44 -20.91
N GLN A 129 -14.84 -2.15 -19.67
CA GLN A 129 -13.85 -1.13 -19.33
C GLN A 129 -12.46 -1.47 -19.86
N GLN A 130 -12.03 -2.74 -19.76
CA GLN A 130 -10.75 -3.19 -20.36
C GLN A 130 -10.75 -3.02 -21.87
N ALA A 131 -11.84 -3.40 -22.53
CA ALA A 131 -11.97 -3.26 -23.99
C ALA A 131 -11.97 -1.79 -24.46
N ALA A 132 -12.55 -0.89 -23.68
CA ALA A 132 -12.57 0.54 -23.99
C ALA A 132 -11.18 1.19 -23.89
N GLY A 133 -10.30 0.71 -23.01
CA GLY A 133 -8.89 1.12 -22.93
C GLY A 133 -8.64 2.58 -22.55
N ASN A 134 -9.65 3.30 -22.07
CA ASN A 134 -9.60 4.75 -21.81
C ASN A 134 -9.63 5.12 -20.32
N LEU A 135 -9.55 4.14 -19.42
CA LEU A 135 -9.52 4.39 -17.98
C LEU A 135 -8.24 5.14 -17.59
N PRO A 136 -8.33 6.07 -16.65
CA PRO A 136 -7.12 6.60 -16.02
C PRO A 136 -6.35 5.48 -15.32
N LYS A 137 -5.07 5.72 -15.06
CA LYS A 137 -4.21 4.78 -14.34
C LYS A 137 -3.65 5.39 -13.07
N LEU A 138 -3.47 4.57 -12.03
CA LEU A 138 -2.75 4.95 -10.83
C LEU A 138 -1.26 4.73 -11.05
N VAL A 139 -0.47 5.78 -10.79
CA VAL A 139 0.99 5.79 -10.95
C VAL A 139 1.67 6.32 -9.70
N GLY A 140 2.97 6.04 -9.57
CA GLY A 140 3.83 6.70 -8.60
C GLY A 140 4.40 8.00 -9.19
N LEU A 141 4.53 9.02 -8.35
CA LEU A 141 5.23 10.27 -8.68
C LEU A 141 6.40 10.48 -7.72
N VAL A 142 7.51 10.98 -8.25
CA VAL A 142 8.69 11.38 -7.48
C VAL A 142 9.01 12.83 -7.81
N LEU A 143 9.01 13.67 -6.76
CA LEU A 143 9.43 15.06 -6.88
C LEU A 143 10.96 15.14 -6.78
N GLU A 144 11.59 15.66 -7.80
CA GLU A 144 13.07 15.79 -7.83
C GLU A 144 13.55 17.05 -7.10
N GLU A 145 12.70 18.08 -7.01
CA GLU A 145 12.99 19.36 -6.35
C GLU A 145 12.51 19.36 -4.89
N ARG A 146 12.86 20.43 -4.16
CA ARG A 146 12.36 20.61 -2.79
C ARG A 146 10.87 20.93 -2.79
N GLY A 147 10.11 20.18 -2.02
CA GLY A 147 8.67 20.36 -1.88
C GLY A 147 8.02 19.14 -1.24
N VAL A 148 6.72 19.20 -1.04
CA VAL A 148 5.92 18.09 -0.52
C VAL A 148 4.69 17.91 -1.40
N LEU A 149 4.59 16.74 -2.00
CA LEU A 149 3.39 16.30 -2.71
C LEU A 149 2.29 15.97 -1.70
N ARG A 150 1.06 16.39 -2.01
CA ARG A 150 -0.11 16.18 -1.15
C ARG A 150 -1.32 15.78 -1.98
N ALA A 151 -2.26 15.09 -1.35
CA ALA A 151 -3.54 14.78 -1.97
C ALA A 151 -4.22 16.05 -2.54
N HIS A 152 -4.96 15.88 -3.62
CA HIS A 152 -5.73 16.91 -4.34
C HIS A 152 -4.88 17.94 -5.10
N GLN A 153 -3.57 17.77 -5.20
CA GLN A 153 -2.76 18.58 -6.13
C GLN A 153 -2.98 18.12 -7.57
N VAL A 154 -3.09 19.08 -8.47
CA VAL A 154 -3.29 18.80 -9.90
C VAL A 154 -1.99 18.29 -10.51
N VAL A 155 -2.12 17.23 -11.30
CA VAL A 155 -1.04 16.64 -12.09
C VAL A 155 -1.29 16.96 -13.55
N ARG A 156 -0.44 17.74 -14.20
CA ARG A 156 -0.53 18.05 -15.62
C ARG A 156 0.35 17.14 -16.45
N VAL A 157 -0.26 16.51 -17.45
CA VAL A 157 0.45 15.74 -18.48
C VAL A 157 0.34 16.49 -19.79
N GLU A 158 1.44 17.10 -20.19
CA GLU A 158 1.47 18.01 -21.35
C GLU A 158 0.93 17.35 -22.62
N GLY A 159 0.00 18.04 -23.30
CA GLY A 159 -0.65 17.56 -24.52
C GLY A 159 -1.64 16.40 -24.34
N ILE A 160 -1.86 15.93 -23.09
CA ILE A 160 -2.73 14.76 -22.82
C ILE A 160 -3.90 15.14 -21.92
N GLY A 161 -3.64 15.84 -20.82
CA GLY A 161 -4.68 16.24 -19.87
C GLY A 161 -4.20 16.26 -18.44
N ASP A 162 -5.12 16.54 -17.52
CA ASP A 162 -4.82 16.65 -16.11
C ASP A 162 -5.24 15.39 -15.34
N GLY A 163 -4.55 15.11 -14.25
CA GLY A 163 -4.84 14.09 -13.24
C GLY A 163 -4.76 14.72 -11.85
N GLU A 164 -4.77 13.88 -10.83
CA GLU A 164 -4.79 14.31 -9.43
C GLU A 164 -3.93 13.39 -8.56
N ILE A 165 -3.20 13.98 -7.61
CA ILE A 165 -2.57 13.23 -6.52
C ILE A 165 -3.64 12.71 -5.58
N THR A 166 -3.67 11.41 -5.36
CA THR A 166 -4.59 10.76 -4.41
C THR A 166 -3.97 10.60 -3.02
N SER A 167 -2.67 10.30 -2.95
CA SER A 167 -1.89 10.24 -1.70
C SER A 167 -0.51 10.83 -1.92
N GLY A 168 0.00 11.62 -1.00
CA GLY A 168 1.33 12.22 -1.12
C GLY A 168 1.96 12.55 0.23
N SER A 169 3.28 12.29 0.35
CA SER A 169 4.06 12.56 1.54
C SER A 169 5.55 12.65 1.22
N PHE A 170 6.34 13.01 2.23
CA PHE A 170 7.78 12.83 2.21
C PHE A 170 8.12 11.36 2.55
N SER A 171 9.01 10.76 1.78
CA SER A 171 9.56 9.43 2.02
C SER A 171 10.88 9.53 2.76
N PRO A 172 10.97 9.12 4.03
CA PRO A 172 12.24 9.07 4.76
C PRO A 172 13.25 8.12 4.14
N SER A 173 12.77 6.98 3.60
CA SER A 173 13.63 5.97 2.99
C SER A 173 14.33 6.47 1.72
N LEU A 174 13.68 7.35 0.95
CA LEU A 174 14.22 7.88 -0.30
C LEU A 174 14.81 9.29 -0.16
N GLY A 175 14.52 9.99 0.94
CA GLY A 175 14.87 11.41 1.11
C GLY A 175 14.16 12.35 0.12
N LYS A 176 13.06 11.92 -0.47
CA LYS A 176 12.28 12.64 -1.50
C LYS A 176 10.79 12.66 -1.20
N SER A 177 10.07 13.58 -1.81
CA SER A 177 8.60 13.53 -1.79
C SER A 177 8.09 12.60 -2.87
N ILE A 178 7.16 11.72 -2.49
CA ILE A 178 6.51 10.73 -3.35
C ILE A 178 4.99 10.87 -3.27
N ALA A 179 4.31 10.39 -4.31
CA ALA A 179 2.86 10.37 -4.33
C ALA A 179 2.31 9.19 -5.16
N LEU A 180 1.08 8.79 -4.85
CA LEU A 180 0.20 8.08 -5.77
C LEU A 180 -0.66 9.12 -6.48
N ALA A 181 -0.86 8.96 -7.78
CA ALA A 181 -1.66 9.86 -8.58
C ALA A 181 -2.48 9.10 -9.61
N ARG A 182 -3.72 9.55 -9.84
CA ARG A 182 -4.56 9.07 -10.92
C ARG A 182 -4.43 10.01 -12.10
N VAL A 183 -3.89 9.49 -13.20
CA VAL A 183 -3.53 10.26 -14.38
C VAL A 183 -4.13 9.64 -15.66
N PRO A 184 -4.23 10.39 -16.75
CA PRO A 184 -4.69 9.84 -18.05
C PRO A 184 -3.90 8.60 -18.46
N ALA A 185 -4.55 7.65 -19.13
CA ALA A 185 -3.95 6.38 -19.57
C ALA A 185 -2.65 6.56 -20.36
N ALA A 186 -2.60 7.57 -21.24
CA ALA A 186 -1.48 7.85 -22.13
C ALA A 186 -0.28 8.55 -21.45
N THR A 187 -0.33 8.80 -20.13
CA THR A 187 0.78 9.43 -19.39
C THR A 187 2.08 8.63 -19.57
N GLY A 188 3.15 9.31 -19.98
CA GLY A 188 4.50 8.76 -20.09
C GLY A 188 5.25 8.78 -18.75
N ASP A 189 6.57 9.02 -18.82
CA ASP A 189 7.48 9.01 -17.68
C ASP A 189 7.66 10.36 -16.97
N ARG A 190 7.01 11.41 -17.46
CA ARG A 190 7.08 12.77 -16.93
C ARG A 190 5.72 13.41 -16.82
N ALA A 191 5.57 14.25 -15.80
CA ALA A 191 4.42 15.12 -15.58
C ALA A 191 4.86 16.36 -14.79
N GLN A 192 3.91 17.25 -14.53
CA GLN A 192 4.13 18.40 -13.64
C GLN A 192 3.05 18.41 -12.56
N VAL A 193 3.40 18.83 -11.36
CA VAL A 193 2.46 19.00 -10.24
C VAL A 193 2.38 20.46 -9.84
N GLU A 194 1.18 20.94 -9.61
CA GLU A 194 0.97 22.28 -9.11
C GLU A 194 1.16 22.32 -7.59
N ILE A 195 2.14 23.11 -7.14
CA ILE A 195 2.40 23.35 -5.71
C ILE A 195 2.34 24.84 -5.48
N ARG A 196 1.33 25.35 -4.77
CA ARG A 196 1.15 26.77 -4.43
C ARG A 196 1.20 27.70 -5.66
N GLY A 197 0.52 27.32 -6.73
CA GLY A 197 0.44 28.12 -7.96
C GLY A 197 1.67 28.04 -8.87
N LYS A 198 2.62 27.15 -8.59
CA LYS A 198 3.79 26.90 -9.43
C LYS A 198 3.84 25.43 -9.88
N TRP A 199 4.32 25.22 -11.08
CA TRP A 199 4.45 23.88 -11.68
C TRP A 199 5.85 23.34 -11.41
N PHE A 200 5.91 22.12 -10.88
CA PHE A 200 7.15 21.41 -10.57
C PHE A 200 7.20 20.11 -11.38
N PRO A 201 8.33 19.82 -12.02
CA PRO A 201 8.50 18.57 -12.75
C PRO A 201 8.53 17.38 -11.77
N VAL A 202 7.86 16.31 -12.16
CA VAL A 202 7.86 15.03 -11.44
C VAL A 202 8.16 13.89 -12.40
N ARG A 203 8.87 12.90 -11.89
CA ARG A 203 9.08 11.64 -12.60
C ARG A 203 7.92 10.69 -12.29
N VAL A 204 7.35 10.12 -13.35
CA VAL A 204 6.30 9.10 -13.25
C VAL A 204 6.98 7.73 -13.17
N VAL A 205 6.60 6.94 -12.17
CA VAL A 205 7.18 5.63 -11.88
C VAL A 205 6.07 4.61 -11.60
N GLN A 206 6.45 3.34 -11.50
CA GLN A 206 5.54 2.35 -10.94
C GLN A 206 5.20 2.72 -9.49
N PRO A 207 3.94 2.52 -9.04
CA PRO A 207 3.50 2.87 -7.70
C PRO A 207 4.01 1.88 -6.63
N ASN A 208 5.33 1.71 -6.56
CA ASN A 208 6.03 0.84 -5.62
C ASN A 208 7.44 1.41 -5.45
N PHE A 209 7.66 2.14 -4.38
CA PHE A 209 8.87 2.96 -4.21
C PHE A 209 9.93 2.25 -3.37
N VAL A 210 9.48 1.56 -2.29
CA VAL A 210 10.36 0.85 -1.35
C VAL A 210 9.75 -0.51 -1.02
N ARG A 211 10.58 -1.54 -0.95
CA ARG A 211 10.17 -2.89 -0.53
C ARG A 211 11.27 -3.54 0.29
N ASN A 212 10.93 -4.12 1.45
CA ASN A 212 11.88 -4.75 2.36
C ASN A 212 13.10 -3.85 2.63
N GLY A 213 12.84 -2.58 2.94
CA GLY A 213 13.87 -1.55 3.19
C GLY A 213 14.72 -1.15 1.98
N LYS A 214 14.39 -1.58 0.76
CA LYS A 214 15.17 -1.28 -0.46
C LYS A 214 14.39 -0.37 -1.39
N ALA A 215 15.05 0.69 -1.88
CA ALA A 215 14.52 1.51 -2.96
C ALA A 215 14.36 0.68 -4.26
N LEU A 216 13.25 0.90 -4.97
CA LEU A 216 12.92 0.22 -6.23
C LEU A 216 12.94 1.17 -7.44
N ILE A 217 13.15 2.47 -7.21
CA ILE A 217 13.08 3.55 -8.20
C ILE A 217 14.36 4.35 -8.26
#